data_7f9e70ca11b5e8985492cab46630a51f
#
_entry.id   7f9e70ca11b5e8985492cab46630a51f
#
_cell.length_a   1.000
_cell.length_b   1.000
_cell.length_c   1.000
_cell.angle_alpha   90.00
_cell.angle_beta   90.00
_cell.angle_gamma   90.00
#
_symmetry.space_group_name_H-M   'P 1'
#
loop_
_entity.id
_entity.type
_entity.pdbx_description
1 polymer ?
#
loop_
_entity_poly.entity_id
_entity_poly.type
_entity_poly.pdbx_seq_one_letter_code
_entity_poly.pdbx_strand_id
1 'polypeptide(L)'
;HDRVTAFEGEREGADILVTVRSVYAPKIFRPLLTLEQSWRFSPDGRVELKLCYSPYPGNESLLQGMYLPRLGLRFRMPVSFDRLSWYGRGPHESYPDKKLGAMIGLYHASVEDTHEPYIYPQENGSHADTRFVLINDAAGRGLLIAGEDFSFSAHHYSQEALTRALHTYE
;
A
#
# COMPACT_ATOMS: atom_id res chain seq x y z
N HIS A 1 -1.65 -15.51 6.46
CA HIS A 1 -3.10 -15.62 6.32
C HIS A 1 -3.78 -14.63 7.24
N ASP A 2 -4.59 -13.76 6.65
CA ASP A 2 -5.53 -12.92 7.39
C ASP A 2 -6.76 -13.75 7.72
N ARG A 3 -7.13 -13.74 8.98
CA ARG A 3 -8.40 -14.30 9.43
C ARG A 3 -9.22 -13.18 10.04
N VAL A 4 -10.34 -12.84 9.40
CA VAL A 4 -11.31 -11.90 9.98
C VAL A 4 -11.93 -12.51 11.21
N THR A 5 -11.93 -11.78 12.31
CA THR A 5 -12.47 -12.17 13.61
C THR A 5 -13.73 -11.41 13.98
N ALA A 6 -13.89 -10.19 13.45
CA ALA A 6 -15.11 -9.40 13.62
C ALA A 6 -15.32 -8.50 12.38
N PHE A 7 -16.58 -8.27 12.08
CA PHE A 7 -17.03 -7.32 11.05
C PHE A 7 -18.25 -6.63 11.58
N GLU A 8 -18.20 -5.30 11.69
CA GLU A 8 -19.24 -4.46 12.21
C GLU A 8 -19.49 -3.31 11.23
N GLY A 9 -20.76 -2.97 11.01
CA GLY A 9 -21.13 -1.84 10.18
C GLY A 9 -22.23 -1.04 10.84
N GLU A 10 -22.09 0.28 10.82
CA GLU A 10 -23.10 1.21 11.38
C GLU A 10 -23.25 2.43 10.50
N ARG A 11 -24.37 3.12 10.68
CA ARG A 11 -24.65 4.37 9.99
C ARG A 11 -24.50 5.53 10.98
N GLU A 12 -23.64 6.48 10.62
CA GLU A 12 -23.47 7.71 11.38
C GLU A 12 -23.86 8.91 10.50
N GLY A 13 -25.10 9.39 10.72
CA GLY A 13 -25.66 10.45 9.86
C GLY A 13 -25.80 9.99 8.41
N ALA A 14 -25.07 10.64 7.49
CA ALA A 14 -25.02 10.28 6.07
C ALA A 14 -23.91 9.28 5.74
N ASP A 15 -22.93 9.10 6.63
CA ASP A 15 -21.79 8.22 6.43
C ASP A 15 -22.11 6.78 6.83
N ILE A 16 -21.33 5.86 6.28
CA ILE A 16 -21.29 4.44 6.67
C ILE A 16 -19.92 4.16 7.27
N LEU A 17 -19.90 3.67 8.51
CA LEU A 17 -18.71 3.19 9.18
C LEU A 17 -18.65 1.67 9.12
N VAL A 18 -17.47 1.15 8.78
CA VAL A 18 -17.22 -0.29 8.79
C VAL A 18 -15.95 -0.55 9.57
N THR A 19 -16.05 -1.39 10.59
CA THR A 19 -14.89 -1.85 11.37
C THR A 19 -14.65 -3.32 11.10
N VAL A 20 -13.42 -3.64 10.71
CA VAL A 20 -12.99 -5.02 10.46
C VAL A 20 -11.82 -5.33 11.40
N ARG A 21 -11.96 -6.39 12.19
CA ARG A 21 -10.85 -6.92 13.00
C ARG A 21 -10.37 -8.22 12.41
N SER A 22 -9.07 -8.34 12.27
CA SER A 22 -8.45 -9.54 11.76
C SER A 22 -7.18 -9.90 12.54
N VAL A 23 -6.80 -11.16 12.42
CA VAL A 23 -5.59 -11.71 13.00
C VAL A 23 -4.69 -12.19 11.87
N TYR A 24 -3.46 -11.72 11.89
CA TYR A 24 -2.43 -12.16 10.97
C TYR A 24 -1.58 -13.26 11.59
N ALA A 25 -1.54 -14.41 10.94
CA ALA A 25 -0.73 -15.55 11.33
C ALA A 25 -0.06 -16.18 10.10
N PRO A 26 1.25 -16.44 10.12
CA PRO A 26 1.89 -17.33 9.17
C PRO A 26 1.30 -18.73 9.24
N LYS A 27 1.35 -19.48 8.13
CA LYS A 27 0.68 -20.81 8.01
C LYS A 27 1.03 -21.83 9.11
N ILE A 28 2.19 -21.71 9.74
CA ILE A 28 2.74 -22.72 10.65
C ILE A 28 3.04 -22.10 12.04
N PHE A 29 2.79 -20.80 12.22
CA PHE A 29 3.16 -20.10 13.45
C PHE A 29 1.97 -19.56 14.22
N ARG A 30 2.21 -19.19 15.46
CA ARG A 30 1.25 -18.49 16.30
C ARG A 30 0.87 -17.14 15.68
N PRO A 31 -0.32 -16.60 15.98
CA PRO A 31 -0.68 -15.27 15.57
C PRO A 31 0.37 -14.24 15.98
N LEU A 32 0.74 -13.35 15.06
CA LEU A 32 1.74 -12.32 15.30
C LEU A 32 1.13 -10.94 15.55
N LEU A 33 0.11 -10.60 14.77
CA LEU A 33 -0.49 -9.27 14.78
C LEU A 33 -2.01 -9.37 14.82
N THR A 34 -2.61 -8.39 15.45
CA THR A 34 -4.00 -7.99 15.24
C THR A 34 -4.02 -6.77 14.33
N LEU A 35 -5.01 -6.71 13.44
CA LEU A 35 -5.28 -5.57 12.57
C LEU A 35 -6.71 -5.12 12.80
N GLU A 36 -6.88 -3.86 13.15
CA GLU A 36 -8.15 -3.17 13.11
C GLU A 36 -8.15 -2.19 11.95
N GLN A 37 -9.16 -2.29 11.08
CA GLN A 37 -9.42 -1.41 9.97
C GLN A 37 -10.71 -0.66 10.26
N SER A 38 -10.65 0.65 10.25
CA SER A 38 -11.82 1.52 10.35
C SER A 38 -12.00 2.27 9.04
N TRP A 39 -13.10 2.01 8.36
CA TRP A 39 -13.48 2.60 7.10
C TRP A 39 -14.66 3.54 7.29
N ARG A 40 -14.56 4.76 6.78
CA ARG A 40 -15.68 5.70 6.69
C ARG A 40 -15.94 6.01 5.22
N PHE A 41 -17.15 5.73 4.79
CA PHE A 41 -17.62 5.99 3.43
C PHE A 41 -18.59 7.18 3.47
N SER A 42 -18.24 8.26 2.79
CA SER A 42 -19.07 9.47 2.71
C SER A 42 -19.80 9.57 1.36
N PRO A 43 -20.99 10.20 1.32
CA PRO A 43 -21.81 10.29 0.10
C PRO A 43 -21.15 11.05 -1.06
N ASP A 44 -20.14 11.87 -0.78
CA ASP A 44 -19.34 12.61 -1.77
C ASP A 44 -18.30 11.73 -2.48
N GLY A 45 -18.23 10.44 -2.13
CA GLY A 45 -17.28 9.49 -2.68
C GLY A 45 -15.94 9.43 -1.93
N ARG A 46 -15.78 10.18 -0.85
CA ARG A 46 -14.59 10.09 0.00
C ARG A 46 -14.66 8.82 0.86
N VAL A 47 -13.50 8.15 0.95
CA VAL A 47 -13.29 7.01 1.82
C VAL A 47 -12.11 7.31 2.75
N GLU A 48 -12.37 7.33 4.04
CA GLU A 48 -11.31 7.44 5.05
C GLU A 48 -10.99 6.05 5.58
N LEU A 49 -9.70 5.74 5.68
CA LEU A 49 -9.22 4.48 6.21
C LEU A 49 -8.20 4.73 7.31
N LYS A 50 -8.44 4.10 8.46
CA LYS A 50 -7.46 4.00 9.53
C LYS A 50 -7.08 2.53 9.72
N LEU A 51 -5.77 2.24 9.70
CA LEU A 51 -5.20 0.93 9.97
C LEU A 51 -4.46 0.97 11.31
N CYS A 52 -4.81 0.09 12.21
CA CYS A 52 -4.14 -0.07 13.49
C CYS A 52 -3.62 -1.49 13.62
N TYR A 53 -2.29 -1.63 13.63
CA TYR A 53 -1.59 -2.89 13.84
C TYR A 53 -1.10 -2.96 15.28
N SER A 54 -1.34 -4.08 15.94
CA SER A 54 -0.87 -4.33 17.30
C SER A 54 -0.30 -5.73 17.41
N PRO A 55 0.69 -5.97 18.26
CA PRO A 55 1.11 -7.33 18.59
C PRO A 55 -0.07 -8.18 19.03
N TYR A 56 -0.09 -9.46 18.66
CA TYR A 56 -1.12 -10.35 19.16
C TYR A 56 -0.93 -10.59 20.68
N PRO A 57 -1.98 -10.44 21.49
CA PRO A 57 -1.87 -10.58 22.94
C PRO A 57 -1.22 -11.91 23.37
N GLY A 58 -0.20 -11.82 24.21
CA GLY A 58 0.59 -12.97 24.69
C GLY A 58 1.69 -13.45 23.73
N ASN A 59 1.85 -12.82 22.58
CA ASN A 59 2.90 -13.13 21.59
C ASN A 59 3.81 -11.92 21.29
N GLU A 60 3.79 -10.89 22.12
CA GLU A 60 4.54 -9.64 21.93
C GLU A 60 6.04 -9.89 21.79
N SER A 61 6.56 -10.88 22.53
CA SER A 61 7.98 -11.26 22.47
C SER A 61 8.41 -11.80 21.09
N LEU A 62 7.47 -12.31 20.29
CA LEU A 62 7.77 -12.81 18.95
C LEU A 62 8.13 -11.69 17.98
N LEU A 63 7.74 -10.45 18.28
CA LEU A 63 8.05 -9.27 17.46
C LEU A 63 9.30 -8.52 17.94
N GLN A 64 9.85 -8.90 19.10
CA GLN A 64 11.06 -8.26 19.60
C GLN A 64 12.23 -8.52 18.66
N GLY A 65 12.84 -7.43 18.18
CA GLY A 65 13.94 -7.50 17.22
C GLY A 65 13.55 -7.92 15.79
N MET A 66 12.26 -8.14 15.51
CA MET A 66 11.79 -8.36 14.15
C MET A 66 11.61 -7.04 13.40
N TYR A 67 12.13 -7.01 12.20
CA TYR A 67 11.83 -5.96 11.24
C TYR A 67 10.62 -6.38 10.39
N LEU A 68 9.57 -5.55 10.39
CA LEU A 68 8.42 -5.74 9.51
C LEU A 68 8.68 -4.98 8.21
N PRO A 69 8.95 -5.67 7.11
CA PRO A 69 9.43 -5.02 5.89
C PRO A 69 8.36 -4.15 5.23
N ARG A 70 7.09 -4.50 5.39
CA ARG A 70 5.97 -3.75 4.81
C ARG A 70 4.66 -3.99 5.55
N LEU A 71 3.95 -2.90 5.83
CA LEU A 71 2.56 -2.90 6.29
C LEU A 71 1.78 -1.90 5.43
N GLY A 72 0.62 -2.31 4.91
CA GLY A 72 -0.18 -1.43 4.07
C GLY A 72 -1.31 -2.14 3.33
N LEU A 73 -1.84 -1.45 2.33
CA LEU A 73 -2.89 -1.95 1.45
C LEU A 73 -2.34 -2.25 0.07
N ARG A 74 -2.90 -3.28 -0.55
CA ARG A 74 -2.70 -3.60 -1.95
C ARG A 74 -4.06 -3.77 -2.62
N PHE A 75 -4.24 -3.14 -3.76
CA PHE A 75 -5.44 -3.29 -4.59
C PHE A 75 -5.06 -3.34 -6.07
N ARG A 76 -6.01 -3.71 -6.90
CA ARG A 76 -5.86 -3.79 -8.35
C ARG A 76 -6.78 -2.80 -9.02
N MET A 77 -6.30 -2.18 -10.07
CA MET A 77 -7.05 -1.26 -10.93
C MET A 77 -7.03 -1.78 -12.37
N PRO A 78 -8.00 -1.40 -13.22
CA PRO A 78 -7.92 -1.65 -14.64
C PRO A 78 -6.63 -1.07 -15.24
N VAL A 79 -6.06 -1.73 -16.24
CA VAL A 79 -4.79 -1.32 -16.88
C VAL A 79 -4.83 0.09 -17.52
N SER A 80 -6.03 0.59 -17.82
CA SER A 80 -6.20 1.96 -18.32
C SER A 80 -5.87 3.06 -17.30
N PHE A 81 -5.75 2.72 -16.03
CA PHE A 81 -5.31 3.64 -14.96
C PHE A 81 -3.79 3.59 -14.86
N ASP A 82 -3.12 4.17 -15.82
CA ASP A 82 -1.68 4.09 -16.03
C ASP A 82 -0.93 5.42 -15.81
N ARG A 83 -1.65 6.50 -15.48
CA ARG A 83 -1.06 7.82 -15.24
C ARG A 83 -0.96 8.10 -13.76
N LEU A 84 0.23 8.45 -13.33
CA LEU A 84 0.56 8.77 -11.95
C LEU A 84 0.88 10.26 -11.83
N SER A 85 0.40 10.86 -10.75
CA SER A 85 0.84 12.18 -10.28
C SER A 85 0.97 12.12 -8.77
N TRP A 86 2.13 12.45 -8.22
CA TRP A 86 2.32 12.38 -6.77
C TRP A 86 3.14 13.54 -6.25
N TYR A 87 2.90 13.89 -5.00
CA TYR A 87 3.74 14.77 -4.21
C TYR A 87 4.44 13.95 -3.14
N GLY A 88 5.74 13.79 -3.30
CA GLY A 88 6.59 12.91 -2.50
C GLY A 88 7.98 12.86 -3.07
N ARG A 89 8.75 11.81 -2.75
CA ARG A 89 10.08 11.62 -3.32
C ARG A 89 10.00 11.08 -4.74
N GLY A 90 10.91 11.59 -5.58
CA GLY A 90 11.03 11.22 -6.98
C GLY A 90 12.18 11.94 -7.69
N PRO A 91 12.28 11.86 -9.04
CA PRO A 91 11.44 11.05 -9.91
C PRO A 91 11.71 9.53 -9.79
N HIS A 92 12.94 9.16 -9.35
CA HIS A 92 13.36 7.78 -9.17
C HIS A 92 12.79 7.15 -7.91
N GLU A 93 12.87 5.84 -7.83
CA GLU A 93 12.44 5.09 -6.65
C GLU A 93 13.17 5.56 -5.38
N SER A 94 12.49 5.44 -4.28
CA SER A 94 13.01 5.75 -2.95
C SER A 94 12.41 4.81 -1.89
N TYR A 95 13.24 4.45 -0.92
CA TYR A 95 12.89 3.60 0.21
C TYR A 95 13.31 4.30 1.50
N PRO A 96 12.86 3.86 2.69
CA PRO A 96 13.28 4.46 3.96
C PRO A 96 14.80 4.59 4.13
N ASP A 97 15.56 3.65 3.58
CA ASP A 97 17.03 3.60 3.61
C ASP A 97 17.69 4.14 2.33
N LYS A 98 16.91 4.53 1.31
CA LYS A 98 17.38 5.03 0.00
C LYS A 98 16.64 6.31 -0.39
N LYS A 99 16.92 7.42 0.28
CA LYS A 99 16.21 8.70 0.09
C LYS A 99 17.05 9.79 -0.59
N LEU A 100 18.38 9.72 -0.50
CA LEU A 100 19.27 10.84 -0.87
C LEU A 100 19.21 11.22 -2.36
N GLY A 101 18.94 10.26 -3.24
CA GLY A 101 18.85 10.49 -4.68
C GLY A 101 17.49 11.00 -5.16
N ALA A 102 16.49 11.05 -4.28
CA ALA A 102 15.13 11.41 -4.63
C ALA A 102 14.67 12.62 -3.82
N MET A 103 14.41 13.73 -4.48
CA MET A 103 13.96 14.98 -3.86
C MET A 103 12.44 14.98 -3.68
N ILE A 104 11.95 15.72 -2.68
CA ILE A 104 10.50 15.94 -2.53
C ILE A 104 10.05 16.95 -3.58
N GLY A 105 9.00 16.62 -4.31
CA GLY A 105 8.44 17.43 -5.38
C GLY A 105 7.13 16.88 -5.90
N LEU A 106 6.56 17.58 -6.89
CA LEU A 106 5.41 17.10 -7.66
C LEU A 106 5.93 16.43 -8.92
N TYR A 107 5.59 15.16 -9.09
CA TYR A 107 6.05 14.34 -10.20
C TYR A 107 4.89 13.73 -10.98
N HIS A 108 5.16 13.39 -12.22
CA HIS A 108 4.23 12.73 -13.14
C HIS A 108 4.98 11.65 -13.90
N ALA A 109 4.36 10.48 -14.06
CA ALA A 109 4.91 9.35 -14.79
C ALA A 109 3.78 8.43 -15.28
N SER A 110 4.08 7.51 -16.18
CA SER A 110 3.24 6.34 -16.38
C SER A 110 3.59 5.27 -15.32
N VAL A 111 2.71 4.29 -15.15
CA VAL A 111 3.02 3.12 -14.29
C VAL A 111 4.26 2.38 -14.80
N GLU A 112 4.44 2.30 -16.13
CA GLU A 112 5.60 1.68 -16.74
C GLU A 112 6.90 2.43 -16.41
N ASP A 113 6.87 3.77 -16.43
CA ASP A 113 8.05 4.60 -16.13
C ASP A 113 8.51 4.51 -14.66
N THR A 114 7.65 4.03 -13.76
CA THR A 114 8.03 3.81 -12.35
C THR A 114 8.60 2.42 -12.09
N HIS A 115 8.65 1.56 -13.12
CA HIS A 115 9.24 0.24 -13.01
C HIS A 115 10.76 0.30 -13.20
N GLU A 116 11.51 -0.23 -12.24
CA GLU A 116 12.97 -0.37 -12.33
C GLU A 116 13.31 -1.76 -12.88
N PRO A 117 13.86 -1.86 -14.10
CA PRO A 117 14.14 -3.15 -14.76
C PRO A 117 15.42 -3.79 -14.22
N TYR A 118 15.42 -4.17 -12.96
CA TYR A 118 16.56 -4.89 -12.37
C TYR A 118 16.81 -6.20 -13.10
N ILE A 119 18.09 -6.54 -13.33
CA ILE A 119 18.52 -7.77 -14.02
C ILE A 119 17.88 -9.00 -13.37
N TYR A 120 17.87 -9.05 -12.06
CA TYR A 120 17.10 -10.02 -11.27
C TYR A 120 15.85 -9.31 -10.75
N PRO A 121 14.64 -9.66 -11.25
CA PRO A 121 13.42 -9.00 -10.86
C PRO A 121 13.17 -9.08 -9.36
N GLN A 122 12.77 -7.97 -8.78
CA GLN A 122 12.47 -7.86 -7.36
C GLN A 122 11.50 -6.72 -7.13
N GLU A 123 11.11 -6.50 -5.89
CA GLU A 123 10.38 -5.30 -5.54
C GLU A 123 11.15 -4.05 -5.95
N ASN A 124 10.44 -3.07 -6.54
CA ASN A 124 11.02 -1.84 -7.03
C ASN A 124 9.95 -0.72 -7.10
N GLY A 125 10.35 0.48 -7.54
CA GLY A 125 9.45 1.58 -7.87
C GLY A 125 8.68 2.14 -6.68
N SER A 126 9.19 2.03 -5.45
CA SER A 126 8.60 2.68 -4.29
C SER A 126 8.90 4.17 -4.30
N HIS A 127 7.94 5.00 -3.86
CA HIS A 127 8.09 6.44 -3.65
C HIS A 127 7.76 6.76 -2.20
N ALA A 128 8.80 7.05 -1.42
CA ALA A 128 8.69 7.34 0.01
C ALA A 128 8.30 8.81 0.27
N ASP A 129 7.95 9.11 1.51
CA ASP A 129 7.58 10.45 1.98
C ASP A 129 6.47 11.09 1.11
N THR A 130 5.53 10.26 0.63
CA THR A 130 4.41 10.70 -0.21
C THR A 130 3.30 11.29 0.64
N ARG A 131 2.70 12.39 0.16
CA ARG A 131 1.53 13.03 0.78
C ARG A 131 0.25 12.75 0.02
N PHE A 132 0.35 12.65 -1.29
CA PHE A 132 -0.74 12.15 -2.13
C PHE A 132 -0.20 11.49 -3.39
N VAL A 133 -0.99 10.59 -3.93
CA VAL A 133 -0.85 10.04 -5.28
C VAL A 133 -2.21 10.00 -5.95
N LEU A 134 -2.27 10.51 -7.17
CA LEU A 134 -3.40 10.38 -8.08
C LEU A 134 -3.04 9.35 -9.13
N ILE A 135 -3.91 8.35 -9.29
CA ILE A 135 -3.80 7.32 -10.33
C ILE A 135 -5.02 7.48 -11.22
N ASN A 136 -4.84 7.83 -12.50
CA ASN A 136 -5.97 8.13 -13.38
C ASN A 136 -5.80 7.58 -14.80
N ASP A 137 -6.95 7.47 -15.51
CA ASP A 137 -7.01 7.12 -16.92
C ASP A 137 -6.89 8.35 -17.84
N ALA A 138 -6.90 8.10 -19.15
CA ALA A 138 -6.84 9.16 -20.16
C ALA A 138 -8.05 10.12 -20.13
N ALA A 139 -9.19 9.69 -19.55
CA ALA A 139 -10.39 10.50 -19.39
C ALA A 139 -10.39 11.33 -18.09
N GLY A 140 -9.33 11.22 -17.27
CA GLY A 140 -9.21 11.92 -16.00
C GLY A 140 -9.98 11.25 -14.84
N ARG A 141 -10.56 10.08 -15.06
CA ARG A 141 -11.17 9.31 -13.96
C ARG A 141 -10.08 8.61 -13.16
N GLY A 142 -10.15 8.63 -11.86
CA GLY A 142 -9.07 8.06 -11.06
C GLY A 142 -9.36 7.95 -9.60
N LEU A 143 -8.32 7.58 -8.88
CA LEU A 143 -8.29 7.48 -7.42
C LEU A 143 -7.20 8.41 -6.90
N LEU A 144 -7.58 9.34 -6.04
CA LEU A 144 -6.66 10.14 -5.25
C LEU A 144 -6.50 9.48 -3.87
N ILE A 145 -5.28 9.14 -3.52
CA ILE A 145 -4.91 8.66 -2.19
C ILE A 145 -4.08 9.73 -1.52
N ALA A 146 -4.49 10.17 -0.35
CA ALA A 146 -3.76 11.15 0.44
C ALA A 146 -3.60 10.67 1.88
N GLY A 147 -2.51 11.06 2.52
CA GLY A 147 -2.20 10.68 3.90
C GLY A 147 -0.96 11.41 4.43
N GLU A 148 -0.65 11.15 5.69
CA GLU A 148 0.54 11.67 6.33
C GLU A 148 1.69 10.69 6.15
N ASP A 149 2.61 10.99 5.21
CA ASP A 149 3.88 10.28 5.06
C ASP A 149 3.76 8.76 4.83
N PHE A 150 3.31 8.40 3.65
CA PHE A 150 3.27 7.01 3.23
C PHE A 150 4.22 6.74 2.04
N SER A 151 4.46 5.48 1.76
CA SER A 151 5.13 5.05 0.54
C SER A 151 4.11 4.35 -0.37
N PHE A 152 4.24 4.56 -1.68
CA PHE A 152 3.46 3.82 -2.66
C PHE A 152 4.35 3.23 -3.75
N SER A 153 3.88 2.19 -4.41
CA SER A 153 4.39 1.67 -5.67
C SER A 153 3.24 1.30 -6.58
N ALA A 154 3.40 1.45 -7.88
CA ALA A 154 2.42 1.07 -8.88
C ALA A 154 3.09 0.23 -9.96
N HIS A 155 2.49 -0.92 -10.29
CA HIS A 155 3.08 -1.87 -11.24
C HIS A 155 2.01 -2.54 -12.10
N HIS A 156 2.39 -2.92 -13.30
CA HIS A 156 1.61 -3.84 -14.13
C HIS A 156 1.79 -5.31 -13.70
N TYR A 157 2.74 -5.59 -12.83
CA TYR A 157 3.09 -6.92 -12.33
C TYR A 157 2.69 -7.07 -10.87
N SER A 158 2.28 -8.26 -10.49
CA SER A 158 2.12 -8.55 -9.06
C SER A 158 3.49 -8.78 -8.42
N GLN A 159 3.59 -8.49 -7.12
CA GLN A 159 4.82 -8.74 -6.37
C GLN A 159 5.24 -10.21 -6.40
N GLU A 160 4.26 -11.11 -6.41
CA GLU A 160 4.49 -12.54 -6.52
C GLU A 160 5.03 -12.93 -7.91
N ALA A 161 4.64 -12.23 -8.98
CA ALA A 161 5.19 -12.42 -10.31
C ALA A 161 6.65 -11.98 -10.35
N LEU A 162 6.94 -10.75 -9.87
CA LEU A 162 8.32 -10.25 -9.78
C LEU A 162 9.23 -11.17 -8.97
N THR A 163 8.74 -11.70 -7.84
CA THR A 163 9.53 -12.60 -6.99
C THR A 163 9.80 -13.97 -7.63
N ARG A 164 8.94 -14.41 -8.56
CA ARG A 164 9.10 -15.71 -9.25
C ARG A 164 9.97 -15.63 -10.49
N ALA A 165 9.99 -14.49 -11.15
CA ALA A 165 10.76 -14.28 -12.35
C ALA A 165 12.25 -14.36 -12.02
N LEU A 166 13.01 -15.06 -12.84
CA LEU A 166 14.48 -15.17 -12.74
C LEU A 166 15.16 -14.13 -13.63
N HIS A 167 14.44 -13.65 -14.63
CA HIS A 167 14.95 -12.67 -15.60
C HIS A 167 13.87 -11.65 -15.97
N THR A 168 14.31 -10.46 -16.38
CA THR A 168 13.45 -9.31 -16.73
C THR A 168 12.50 -9.59 -17.90
N TYR A 169 12.78 -10.58 -18.73
CA TYR A 169 11.96 -10.93 -19.90
C TYR A 169 10.91 -12.03 -19.64
N GLU A 170 10.80 -12.52 -18.43
CA GLU A 170 9.80 -13.50 -17.99
C GLU A 170 8.55 -12.80 -17.42
#